data_df01ba1565568cb7dd19593dde4cd4c4
#
_entry.id   df01ba1565568cb7dd19593dde4cd4c4
#
_cell.length_a   1.000
_cell.length_b   1.000
_cell.length_c   1.000
_cell.angle_alpha   90.00
_cell.angle_beta   90.00
_cell.angle_gamma   90.00
#
_symmetry.space_group_name_H-M   'P 1'
#
loop_
_entity.id
_entity.type
_entity.pdbx_description
1 polymer ?
#
loop_
_entity_poly.entity_id
_entity_poly.type
_entity_poly.pdbx_seq_one_letter_code
_entity_poly.pdbx_strand_id
1 'polypeptide(L)'
;DYLRILRFFRFFAWYGHGRPDGDAIRAIVRLKDGVGQLSAERVWSELKKLLSAPDPSRALLWMRQTGVLTDVLPESGKWGIDLIHSLVRTERDHGWAPDPMLRLESIVPPYDTRMKELAARLRLSKAEATRLENWATSGEAKAGRTDKILALDLYRGDRQGIYDRLKLALASSTEKSDSKSADSLLRQIAFTENWDRPVFPLSGADMLARGLEAGPEVGRRLKQLEEKWVASGFTLGKAQLLDS
;
A
#
# COMPACT_ATOMS: atom_id res chain seq x y z
N ASP A 1 10.37 11.82 29.32
CA ASP A 1 10.32 10.87 28.22
C ASP A 1 9.58 11.50 27.03
N TYR A 2 10.32 11.74 25.96
CA TYR A 2 9.81 12.37 24.73
C TYR A 2 8.73 11.54 24.02
N LEU A 3 8.56 10.26 24.33
CA LEU A 3 7.45 9.44 23.83
C LEU A 3 6.08 10.02 24.22
N ARG A 4 6.02 10.81 25.28
CA ARG A 4 4.80 11.53 25.69
C ARG A 4 4.28 12.44 24.58
N ILE A 5 5.16 13.00 23.73
CA ILE A 5 4.78 13.82 22.58
C ILE A 5 3.98 12.97 21.57
N LEU A 6 4.49 11.80 21.21
CA LEU A 6 3.78 10.91 20.28
C LEU A 6 2.48 10.36 20.90
N ARG A 7 2.52 10.00 22.17
CA ARG A 7 1.33 9.57 22.90
C ARG A 7 0.25 10.66 22.97
N PHE A 8 0.63 11.93 23.15
CA PHE A 8 -0.31 13.03 23.12
C PHE A 8 -1.10 13.03 21.80
N PHE A 9 -0.42 12.99 20.66
CA PHE A 9 -1.09 12.98 19.36
C PHE A 9 -1.90 11.70 19.12
N ARG A 10 -1.41 10.54 19.57
CA ARG A 10 -2.17 9.30 19.53
C ARG A 10 -3.46 9.41 20.35
N PHE A 11 -3.40 9.87 21.60
CA PHE A 11 -4.60 10.05 22.41
C PHE A 11 -5.54 11.10 21.82
N PHE A 12 -4.99 12.15 21.24
CA PHE A 12 -5.79 13.14 20.54
C PHE A 12 -6.50 12.56 19.32
N ALA A 13 -5.88 11.65 18.56
CA ALA A 13 -6.52 10.95 17.44
C ALA A 13 -7.69 10.06 17.90
N TRP A 14 -7.56 9.42 19.07
CA TRP A 14 -8.58 8.50 19.58
C TRP A 14 -9.72 9.17 20.34
N TYR A 15 -9.41 10.20 21.11
CA TYR A 15 -10.33 10.77 22.11
C TYR A 15 -10.47 12.29 22.02
N GLY A 16 -9.65 12.94 21.22
CA GLY A 16 -9.61 14.41 21.17
C GLY A 16 -10.76 15.01 20.37
N HIS A 17 -11.32 16.09 20.90
CA HIS A 17 -12.35 16.90 20.24
C HIS A 17 -11.88 18.36 20.14
N GLY A 18 -12.31 19.07 19.10
CA GLY A 18 -11.98 20.49 18.94
C GLY A 18 -10.47 20.73 18.69
N ARG A 19 -9.90 21.72 19.34
CA ARG A 19 -8.46 22.03 19.28
C ARG A 19 -7.73 21.38 20.44
N PRO A 20 -6.50 20.92 20.24
CA PRO A 20 -5.68 20.45 21.35
C PRO A 20 -5.33 21.60 22.30
N ASP A 21 -4.96 21.26 23.51
CA ASP A 21 -4.54 22.22 24.54
C ASP A 21 -3.34 23.04 24.05
N GLY A 22 -3.46 24.39 24.15
CA GLY A 22 -2.46 25.30 23.60
C GLY A 22 -1.14 25.28 24.38
N ASP A 23 -1.17 25.03 25.69
CA ASP A 23 0.05 24.93 26.52
C ASP A 23 0.78 23.64 26.20
N ALA A 24 0.07 22.55 26.02
CA ALA A 24 0.63 21.28 25.55
C ALA A 24 1.30 21.44 24.19
N ILE A 25 0.65 22.09 23.22
CA ILE A 25 1.25 22.33 21.88
C ILE A 25 2.51 23.19 21.98
N ARG A 26 2.50 24.27 22.79
CA ARG A 26 3.71 25.10 23.02
C ARG A 26 4.85 24.30 23.66
N ALA A 27 4.55 23.43 24.60
CA ALA A 27 5.53 22.56 25.23
C ALA A 27 6.11 21.53 24.23
N ILE A 28 5.25 20.93 23.39
CA ILE A 28 5.65 20.01 22.34
C ILE A 28 6.62 20.67 21.36
N VAL A 29 6.30 21.86 20.85
CA VAL A 29 7.17 22.60 19.92
C VAL A 29 8.56 22.84 20.50
N ARG A 30 8.65 23.17 21.81
CA ARG A 30 9.94 23.37 22.50
C ARG A 30 10.74 22.10 22.71
N LEU A 31 10.08 20.95 22.82
CA LEU A 31 10.69 19.68 23.23
C LEU A 31 10.81 18.67 22.10
N LYS A 32 10.30 18.96 20.90
CA LYS A 32 10.17 18.00 19.78
C LYS A 32 11.50 17.40 19.34
N ASP A 33 12.60 18.15 19.43
CA ASP A 33 13.93 17.67 19.01
C ASP A 33 14.37 16.42 19.80
N GLY A 34 13.82 16.24 21.01
CA GLY A 34 14.05 15.03 21.80
C GLY A 34 13.40 13.77 21.24
N VAL A 35 12.46 13.90 20.31
CA VAL A 35 11.82 12.74 19.65
C VAL A 35 12.86 11.92 18.88
N GLY A 36 13.90 12.54 18.32
CA GLY A 36 15.01 11.86 17.66
C GLY A 36 15.83 10.92 18.55
N GLN A 37 15.68 11.00 19.88
CA GLN A 37 16.36 10.12 20.84
C GLN A 37 15.56 8.84 21.14
N LEU A 38 14.34 8.72 20.61
CA LEU A 38 13.49 7.55 20.82
C LEU A 38 13.94 6.37 19.94
N SER A 39 13.78 5.15 20.45
CA SER A 39 14.01 3.98 19.58
C SER A 39 12.95 3.90 18.47
N ALA A 40 13.38 3.43 17.31
CA ALA A 40 12.54 3.33 16.11
C ALA A 40 11.27 2.51 16.35
N GLU A 41 11.39 1.42 17.10
CA GLU A 41 10.26 0.54 17.43
C GLU A 41 9.21 1.26 18.29
N ARG A 42 9.63 2.12 19.22
CA ARG A 42 8.70 2.91 20.05
C ARG A 42 8.00 3.96 19.19
N VAL A 43 8.73 4.64 18.30
CA VAL A 43 8.17 5.61 17.36
C VAL A 43 7.14 4.94 16.46
N TRP A 44 7.51 3.83 15.81
CA TRP A 44 6.57 3.08 14.94
C TRP A 44 5.36 2.57 15.69
N SER A 45 5.53 2.02 16.88
CA SER A 45 4.41 1.52 17.69
C SER A 45 3.38 2.63 17.98
N GLU A 46 3.82 3.84 18.36
CA GLU A 46 2.89 4.95 18.63
C GLU A 46 2.27 5.50 17.33
N LEU A 47 3.05 5.62 16.24
CA LEU A 47 2.56 6.06 14.93
C LEU A 47 1.52 5.09 14.38
N LYS A 48 1.79 3.78 14.44
CA LYS A 48 0.85 2.73 13.99
C LYS A 48 -0.47 2.80 14.76
N LYS A 49 -0.43 2.96 16.08
CA LYS A 49 -1.63 3.13 16.91
C LYS A 49 -2.39 4.42 16.61
N LEU A 50 -1.67 5.50 16.27
CA LEU A 50 -2.28 6.74 15.83
C LEU A 50 -3.00 6.56 14.50
N LEU A 51 -2.34 5.93 13.52
CA LEU A 51 -2.92 5.63 12.21
C LEU A 51 -4.12 4.65 12.29
N SER A 52 -4.20 3.83 13.35
CA SER A 52 -5.34 2.93 13.61
C SER A 52 -6.54 3.63 14.23
N ALA A 53 -6.45 4.91 14.60
CA ALA A 53 -7.57 5.65 15.19
C ALA A 53 -8.74 5.78 14.18
N PRO A 54 -9.98 5.97 14.64
CA PRO A 54 -11.13 6.16 13.75
C PRO A 54 -10.91 7.27 12.70
N ASP A 55 -10.33 8.39 13.11
CA ASP A 55 -9.91 9.48 12.22
C ASP A 55 -8.61 10.13 12.73
N PRO A 56 -7.45 9.80 12.15
CA PRO A 56 -6.16 10.37 12.54
C PRO A 56 -5.84 11.71 11.86
N SER A 57 -6.67 12.17 10.91
CA SER A 57 -6.34 13.31 10.04
C SER A 57 -6.01 14.58 10.80
N ARG A 58 -6.77 14.88 11.85
CA ARG A 58 -6.55 16.06 12.69
C ARG A 58 -5.28 15.97 13.55
N ALA A 59 -4.99 14.80 14.08
CA ALA A 59 -3.76 14.57 14.83
C ALA A 59 -2.52 14.71 13.92
N LEU A 60 -2.57 14.16 12.72
CA LEU A 60 -1.52 14.31 11.71
C LEU A 60 -1.32 15.77 11.30
N LEU A 61 -2.40 16.53 11.13
CA LEU A 61 -2.32 17.96 10.83
C LEU A 61 -1.59 18.72 11.95
N TRP A 62 -1.92 18.46 13.22
CA TRP A 62 -1.23 19.08 14.35
C TRP A 62 0.22 18.61 14.49
N MET A 63 0.50 17.34 14.23
CA MET A 63 1.88 16.85 14.17
C MET A 63 2.70 17.55 13.08
N ARG A 64 2.08 17.83 11.92
CA ARG A 64 2.72 18.57 10.84
C ARG A 64 2.97 20.03 11.24
N GLN A 65 1.98 20.72 11.81
CA GLN A 65 2.09 22.11 12.25
C GLN A 65 3.14 22.32 13.33
N THR A 66 3.30 21.34 14.23
CA THR A 66 4.33 21.38 15.28
C THR A 66 5.72 20.94 14.80
N GLY A 67 5.84 20.40 13.58
CA GLY A 67 7.06 19.82 13.04
C GLY A 67 7.35 18.38 13.48
N VAL A 68 6.60 17.84 14.44
CA VAL A 68 6.81 16.48 14.96
C VAL A 68 6.63 15.43 13.85
N LEU A 69 5.70 15.62 12.91
CA LEU A 69 5.51 14.67 11.81
C LEU A 69 6.76 14.60 10.93
N THR A 70 7.38 15.72 10.62
CA THR A 70 8.61 15.77 9.82
C THR A 70 9.78 15.09 10.54
N ASP A 71 9.84 15.20 11.87
CA ASP A 71 10.90 14.58 12.65
C ASP A 71 10.75 13.04 12.69
N VAL A 72 9.52 12.50 12.74
CA VAL A 72 9.27 11.05 12.77
C VAL A 72 9.08 10.42 11.39
N LEU A 73 8.55 11.18 10.43
CA LEU A 73 8.22 10.71 9.08
C LEU A 73 8.59 11.77 8.03
N PRO A 74 9.89 12.04 7.84
CA PRO A 74 10.37 13.07 6.92
C PRO A 74 9.90 12.85 5.47
N GLU A 75 9.58 11.61 5.10
CA GLU A 75 9.05 11.24 3.79
C GLU A 75 7.71 11.95 3.48
N SER A 76 6.92 12.25 4.51
CA SER A 76 5.62 12.94 4.36
C SER A 76 5.77 14.44 4.03
N GLY A 77 6.92 15.04 4.28
CA GLY A 77 7.12 16.49 4.23
C GLY A 77 6.84 17.12 2.86
N LYS A 78 7.27 16.46 1.78
CA LYS A 78 7.06 16.91 0.40
C LYS A 78 5.84 16.27 -0.26
N TRP A 79 5.35 15.15 0.26
CA TRP A 79 4.21 14.43 -0.29
C TRP A 79 2.88 15.01 0.18
N GLY A 80 2.83 15.41 1.44
CA GLY A 80 1.61 15.95 2.07
C GLY A 80 0.83 14.89 2.84
N ILE A 81 -0.25 15.35 3.46
CA ILE A 81 -1.14 14.51 4.27
C ILE A 81 -2.61 14.68 3.83
N ASP A 82 -2.86 15.27 2.67
CA ASP A 82 -4.21 15.67 2.28
C ASP A 82 -5.08 14.45 1.96
N LEU A 83 -4.48 13.41 1.36
CA LEU A 83 -5.20 12.20 0.98
C LEU A 83 -5.75 11.41 2.19
N ILE A 84 -5.17 11.55 3.39
CA ILE A 84 -5.64 10.80 4.57
C ILE A 84 -7.09 11.11 4.91
N HIS A 85 -7.51 12.37 4.77
CA HIS A 85 -8.89 12.78 5.05
C HIS A 85 -9.88 12.12 4.09
N SER A 86 -9.55 12.12 2.80
CA SER A 86 -10.36 11.47 1.77
C SER A 86 -10.37 9.95 1.94
N LEU A 87 -9.24 9.35 2.33
CA LEU A 87 -9.16 7.92 2.61
C LEU A 87 -10.05 7.52 3.78
N VAL A 88 -10.00 8.25 4.90
CA VAL A 88 -10.87 7.96 6.07
C VAL A 88 -12.34 8.06 5.72
N ARG A 89 -12.73 9.04 4.89
CA ARG A 89 -14.10 9.15 4.39
C ARG A 89 -14.46 7.95 3.52
N THR A 90 -13.59 7.58 2.57
CA THR A 90 -13.79 6.43 1.68
C THR A 90 -13.89 5.11 2.47
N GLU A 91 -13.04 4.91 3.47
CA GLU A 91 -13.12 3.76 4.39
C GLU A 91 -14.50 3.67 5.06
N ARG A 92 -15.01 4.80 5.55
CA ARG A 92 -16.33 4.85 6.18
C ARG A 92 -17.46 4.56 5.19
N ASP A 93 -17.42 5.19 4.02
CA ASP A 93 -18.45 5.07 2.99
C ASP A 93 -18.56 3.64 2.44
N HIS A 94 -17.44 2.90 2.43
CA HIS A 94 -17.39 1.50 1.96
C HIS A 94 -17.29 0.46 3.09
N GLY A 95 -17.38 0.86 4.35
CA GLY A 95 -17.33 -0.05 5.50
C GLY A 95 -15.97 -0.74 5.68
N TRP A 96 -14.88 -0.14 5.21
CA TRP A 96 -13.54 -0.71 5.39
C TRP A 96 -13.03 -0.45 6.81
N ALA A 97 -12.44 -1.48 7.40
CA ALA A 97 -11.76 -1.30 8.68
C ALA A 97 -10.54 -0.38 8.54
N PRO A 98 -10.24 0.46 9.55
CA PRO A 98 -9.03 1.25 9.58
C PRO A 98 -7.77 0.40 9.42
N ASP A 99 -6.98 0.68 8.38
CA ASP A 99 -5.73 -0.03 8.10
C ASP A 99 -4.54 0.93 8.22
N PRO A 100 -3.70 0.78 9.27
CA PRO A 100 -2.59 1.69 9.51
C PRO A 100 -1.52 1.67 8.41
N MET A 101 -1.35 0.56 7.67
CA MET A 101 -0.41 0.51 6.56
C MET A 101 -0.94 1.28 5.35
N LEU A 102 -2.19 1.06 4.94
CA LEU A 102 -2.83 1.82 3.86
C LEU A 102 -2.84 3.34 4.17
N ARG A 103 -3.07 3.69 5.45
CA ARG A 103 -3.02 5.08 5.90
C ARG A 103 -1.61 5.65 5.91
N LEU A 104 -0.57 4.86 6.22
CA LEU A 104 0.82 5.25 6.03
C LEU A 104 1.10 5.53 4.55
N GLU A 105 0.70 4.63 3.67
CA GLU A 105 0.86 4.74 2.23
C GLU A 105 0.19 6.00 1.65
N SER A 106 -0.91 6.47 2.25
CA SER A 106 -1.59 7.70 1.83
C SER A 106 -0.79 8.98 2.09
N ILE A 107 0.19 8.95 3.01
CA ILE A 107 0.95 10.13 3.45
C ILE A 107 2.45 10.07 3.12
N VAL A 108 2.90 9.03 2.42
CA VAL A 108 4.29 8.89 1.95
C VAL A 108 4.36 8.67 0.43
N PRO A 109 5.45 9.04 -0.25
CA PRO A 109 5.57 8.86 -1.69
C PRO A 109 5.84 7.40 -2.06
N PRO A 110 5.27 6.89 -3.17
CA PRO A 110 5.42 5.52 -3.60
C PRO A 110 6.76 5.27 -4.35
N TYR A 111 7.87 5.58 -3.72
CA TYR A 111 9.20 5.37 -4.29
C TYR A 111 9.90 4.21 -3.59
N ASP A 112 10.21 3.13 -4.31
CA ASP A 112 10.77 1.89 -3.79
C ASP A 112 11.95 2.11 -2.84
N THR A 113 12.99 2.81 -3.29
CA THR A 113 14.18 3.07 -2.45
C THR A 113 13.82 3.78 -1.14
N ARG A 114 12.96 4.80 -1.20
CA ARG A 114 12.53 5.53 0.00
C ARG A 114 11.70 4.68 0.94
N MET A 115 10.87 3.78 0.42
CA MET A 115 10.06 2.90 1.26
C MET A 115 10.91 1.84 1.93
N LYS A 116 11.95 1.34 1.29
CA LYS A 116 12.97 0.48 1.91
C LYS A 116 13.74 1.19 3.03
N GLU A 117 14.16 2.43 2.79
CA GLU A 117 14.83 3.26 3.80
C GLU A 117 13.90 3.55 5.00
N LEU A 118 12.64 3.91 4.74
CA LEU A 118 11.63 4.13 5.79
C LEU A 118 11.40 2.86 6.61
N ALA A 119 11.20 1.72 5.96
CA ALA A 119 10.99 0.44 6.62
C ALA A 119 12.17 0.05 7.52
N ALA A 120 13.39 0.23 7.04
CA ALA A 120 14.61 -0.01 7.82
C ALA A 120 14.75 0.97 9.00
N ARG A 121 14.51 2.28 8.75
CA ARG A 121 14.65 3.34 9.76
C ARG A 121 13.63 3.18 10.90
N LEU A 122 12.39 2.85 10.58
CA LEU A 122 11.32 2.63 11.58
C LEU A 122 11.29 1.19 12.11
N ARG A 123 12.16 0.32 11.62
CA ARG A 123 12.22 -1.10 11.98
C ARG A 123 10.87 -1.80 11.85
N LEU A 124 10.24 -1.64 10.69
CA LEU A 124 9.00 -2.33 10.38
C LEU A 124 9.21 -3.86 10.45
N SER A 125 8.16 -4.59 10.82
CA SER A 125 8.18 -6.03 10.69
C SER A 125 8.38 -6.45 9.22
N LYS A 126 8.89 -7.67 8.98
CA LYS A 126 9.09 -8.18 7.62
C LYS A 126 7.82 -8.09 6.76
N ALA A 127 6.66 -8.41 7.34
CA ALA A 127 5.38 -8.34 6.62
C ALA A 127 5.00 -6.90 6.25
N GLU A 128 5.17 -5.95 7.17
CA GLU A 128 4.89 -4.52 6.91
C GLU A 128 5.86 -3.94 5.87
N ALA A 129 7.15 -4.25 5.99
CA ALA A 129 8.17 -3.82 5.02
C ALA A 129 7.89 -4.36 3.62
N THR A 130 7.57 -5.67 3.50
CA THR A 130 7.21 -6.29 2.23
C THR A 130 5.96 -5.67 1.62
N ARG A 131 4.90 -5.41 2.41
CA ARG A 131 3.69 -4.76 1.93
C ARG A 131 3.97 -3.36 1.38
N LEU A 132 4.74 -2.57 2.13
CA LEU A 132 5.12 -1.21 1.75
C LEU A 132 5.95 -1.18 0.45
N GLU A 133 6.89 -2.13 0.29
CA GLU A 133 7.68 -2.30 -0.93
C GLU A 133 6.81 -2.73 -2.12
N ASN A 134 5.95 -3.73 -1.92
CA ASN A 134 5.04 -4.20 -2.95
C ASN A 134 4.09 -3.09 -3.41
N TRP A 135 3.54 -2.29 -2.49
CA TRP A 135 2.76 -1.12 -2.84
C TRP A 135 3.58 -0.09 -3.64
N ALA A 136 4.81 0.21 -3.22
CA ALA A 136 5.66 1.19 -3.89
C ALA A 136 6.03 0.76 -5.32
N THR A 137 6.28 -0.55 -5.52
CA THR A 137 6.65 -1.14 -6.82
C THR A 137 5.45 -1.48 -7.71
N SER A 138 4.25 -1.59 -7.15
CA SER A 138 3.03 -1.75 -7.94
C SER A 138 2.78 -0.51 -8.80
N GLY A 139 2.41 -0.73 -10.05
CA GLY A 139 2.12 0.37 -10.98
C GLY A 139 0.99 1.28 -10.50
N GLU A 140 0.92 2.48 -11.07
CA GLU A 140 -0.14 3.42 -10.79
C GLU A 140 -1.52 2.81 -11.11
N ALA A 141 -2.46 2.89 -10.17
CA ALA A 141 -3.84 2.49 -10.42
C ALA A 141 -4.52 3.51 -11.34
N LYS A 142 -5.08 3.03 -12.45
CA LYS A 142 -5.77 3.87 -13.44
C LYS A 142 -7.22 3.42 -13.57
N ALA A 143 -8.13 4.36 -13.55
CA ALA A 143 -9.51 4.11 -13.95
C ALA A 143 -9.57 3.61 -15.41
N GLY A 144 -10.61 2.84 -15.75
CA GLY A 144 -10.82 2.35 -17.12
C GLY A 144 -10.01 1.10 -17.51
N ARG A 145 -9.18 0.53 -16.63
CA ARG A 145 -8.54 -0.78 -16.90
C ARG A 145 -9.61 -1.86 -17.08
N THR A 146 -9.43 -2.71 -18.09
CA THR A 146 -10.26 -3.89 -18.29
C THR A 146 -9.85 -5.01 -17.34
N ASP A 147 -10.76 -5.95 -17.08
CA ASP A 147 -10.49 -7.11 -16.23
C ASP A 147 -9.33 -7.97 -16.76
N LYS A 148 -9.19 -8.05 -18.08
CA LYS A 148 -8.06 -8.73 -18.71
C LYS A 148 -6.71 -8.09 -18.36
N ILE A 149 -6.60 -6.76 -18.43
CA ILE A 149 -5.37 -6.04 -18.08
C ILE A 149 -5.10 -6.19 -16.58
N LEU A 150 -6.12 -6.04 -15.75
CA LEU A 150 -5.98 -6.17 -14.31
C LEU A 150 -5.56 -7.60 -13.90
N ALA A 151 -6.12 -8.63 -14.54
CA ALA A 151 -5.71 -10.02 -14.32
C ALA A 151 -4.23 -10.26 -14.66
N LEU A 152 -3.72 -9.63 -15.74
CA LEU A 152 -2.30 -9.67 -16.08
C LEU A 152 -1.43 -9.02 -15.02
N ASP A 153 -1.84 -7.85 -14.54
CA ASP A 153 -1.14 -7.12 -13.48
C ASP A 153 -1.10 -7.96 -12.19
N LEU A 154 -2.24 -8.56 -11.79
CA LEU A 154 -2.35 -9.44 -10.62
C LEU A 154 -1.55 -10.74 -10.75
N TYR A 155 -1.45 -11.29 -11.96
CA TYR A 155 -0.65 -12.49 -12.21
C TYR A 155 0.84 -12.23 -12.05
N ARG A 156 1.33 -11.07 -12.54
CA ARG A 156 2.75 -10.70 -12.56
C ARG A 156 3.21 -9.97 -11.30
N GLY A 157 2.29 -9.26 -10.64
CA GLY A 157 2.57 -8.39 -9.51
C GLY A 157 2.13 -8.97 -8.17
N ASP A 158 2.16 -8.11 -7.18
CA ASP A 158 1.66 -8.40 -5.85
C ASP A 158 0.21 -7.93 -5.70
N ARG A 159 -0.67 -8.86 -5.29
CA ARG A 159 -2.10 -8.57 -5.15
C ARG A 159 -2.37 -7.48 -4.11
N GLN A 160 -1.69 -7.52 -2.94
CA GLN A 160 -1.91 -6.54 -1.89
C GLN A 160 -1.44 -5.15 -2.30
N GLY A 161 -0.28 -5.05 -2.94
CA GLY A 161 0.24 -3.77 -3.44
C GLY A 161 -0.68 -3.13 -4.49
N ILE A 162 -1.21 -3.94 -5.43
CA ILE A 162 -2.19 -3.48 -6.43
C ILE A 162 -3.49 -3.04 -5.75
N TYR A 163 -3.97 -3.79 -4.77
CA TYR A 163 -5.18 -3.51 -4.02
C TYR A 163 -5.07 -2.19 -3.24
N ASP A 164 -3.94 -1.96 -2.56
CA ASP A 164 -3.67 -0.72 -1.84
C ASP A 164 -3.63 0.47 -2.80
N ARG A 165 -2.99 0.32 -3.97
CA ARG A 165 -2.99 1.34 -5.03
C ARG A 165 -4.39 1.70 -5.52
N LEU A 166 -5.26 0.71 -5.73
CA LEU A 166 -6.64 0.92 -6.15
C LEU A 166 -7.45 1.67 -5.09
N LYS A 167 -7.30 1.30 -3.81
CA LYS A 167 -7.98 1.99 -2.71
C LYS A 167 -7.57 3.45 -2.56
N LEU A 168 -6.27 3.73 -2.67
CA LEU A 168 -5.76 5.11 -2.62
C LEU A 168 -6.19 5.93 -3.84
N ALA A 169 -6.24 5.32 -5.02
CA ALA A 169 -6.76 5.97 -6.22
C ALA A 169 -8.25 6.30 -6.09
N LEU A 170 -9.05 5.40 -5.49
CA LEU A 170 -10.46 5.66 -5.20
C LEU A 170 -10.62 6.83 -4.24
N ALA A 171 -9.86 6.87 -3.15
CA ALA A 171 -9.89 7.98 -2.21
C ALA A 171 -9.56 9.32 -2.89
N SER A 172 -8.57 9.33 -3.79
CA SER A 172 -8.21 10.52 -4.57
C SER A 172 -9.27 10.94 -5.58
N SER A 173 -9.97 9.99 -6.24
CA SER A 173 -11.04 10.34 -7.18
C SER A 173 -12.30 10.84 -6.47
N THR A 174 -12.59 10.34 -5.28
CA THR A 174 -13.67 10.84 -4.41
C THR A 174 -13.42 12.30 -4.01
N GLU A 175 -12.18 12.64 -3.67
CA GLU A 175 -11.79 14.02 -3.39
C GLU A 175 -12.04 14.96 -4.58
N LYS A 176 -11.75 14.48 -5.79
CA LYS A 176 -11.92 15.25 -7.04
C LYS A 176 -13.36 15.23 -7.57
N SER A 177 -14.30 14.55 -6.90
CA SER A 177 -15.68 14.35 -7.35
C SER A 177 -15.80 13.70 -8.75
N ASP A 178 -14.83 12.84 -9.10
CA ASP A 178 -14.82 12.10 -10.37
C ASP A 178 -15.54 10.76 -10.23
N SER A 179 -16.86 10.79 -10.38
CA SER A 179 -17.72 9.60 -10.21
C SER A 179 -17.40 8.48 -11.21
N LYS A 180 -17.05 8.80 -12.45
CA LYS A 180 -16.75 7.79 -13.48
C LYS A 180 -15.48 7.01 -13.13
N SER A 181 -14.45 7.70 -12.66
CA SER A 181 -13.23 7.07 -12.19
C SER A 181 -13.49 6.26 -10.93
N ALA A 182 -14.30 6.77 -10.00
CA ALA A 182 -14.67 6.07 -8.77
C ALA A 182 -15.39 4.74 -9.07
N ASP A 183 -16.41 4.73 -9.93
CA ASP A 183 -17.13 3.50 -10.32
C ASP A 183 -16.21 2.46 -10.97
N SER A 184 -15.30 2.91 -11.83
CA SER A 184 -14.32 2.03 -12.46
C SER A 184 -13.33 1.44 -11.45
N LEU A 185 -12.88 2.23 -10.48
CA LEU A 185 -11.96 1.77 -9.44
C LEU A 185 -12.65 0.81 -8.47
N LEU A 186 -13.91 1.05 -8.11
CA LEU A 186 -14.71 0.13 -7.29
C LEU A 186 -14.86 -1.24 -7.97
N ARG A 187 -15.15 -1.26 -9.28
CA ARG A 187 -15.20 -2.50 -10.04
C ARG A 187 -13.84 -3.23 -10.01
N GLN A 188 -12.73 -2.52 -10.18
CA GLN A 188 -11.39 -3.10 -10.13
C GLN A 188 -11.05 -3.63 -8.73
N ILE A 189 -11.45 -2.94 -7.67
CA ILE A 189 -11.30 -3.38 -6.28
C ILE A 189 -12.05 -4.69 -6.08
N ALA A 190 -13.35 -4.75 -6.45
CA ALA A 190 -14.17 -5.95 -6.34
C ALA A 190 -13.60 -7.12 -7.16
N PHE A 191 -13.08 -6.85 -8.37
CA PHE A 191 -12.40 -7.87 -9.18
C PHE A 191 -11.16 -8.39 -8.45
N THR A 192 -10.32 -7.51 -7.90
CA THR A 192 -9.09 -7.88 -7.18
C THR A 192 -9.38 -8.72 -5.94
N GLU A 193 -10.46 -8.41 -5.21
CA GLU A 193 -10.90 -9.17 -4.02
C GLU A 193 -11.31 -10.60 -4.35
N ASN A 194 -11.93 -10.82 -5.50
CA ASN A 194 -12.48 -12.11 -5.91
C ASN A 194 -11.59 -12.86 -6.92
N TRP A 195 -10.42 -12.28 -7.27
CA TRP A 195 -9.56 -12.88 -8.27
C TRP A 195 -8.73 -14.03 -7.69
N ASP A 196 -8.86 -15.20 -8.30
CA ASP A 196 -8.02 -16.36 -8.01
C ASP A 196 -6.88 -16.43 -9.03
N ARG A 197 -5.65 -16.59 -8.54
CA ARG A 197 -4.48 -16.71 -9.40
C ARG A 197 -4.56 -17.99 -10.23
N PRO A 198 -4.67 -17.91 -11.55
CA PRO A 198 -4.72 -19.10 -12.39
C PRO A 198 -3.39 -19.86 -12.35
N VAL A 199 -3.48 -21.18 -12.42
CA VAL A 199 -2.32 -22.08 -12.39
C VAL A 199 -1.92 -22.40 -13.83
N PHE A 200 -0.65 -22.18 -14.15
CA PHE A 200 -0.09 -22.52 -15.44
C PHE A 200 -0.16 -24.05 -15.66
N PRO A 201 -0.77 -24.55 -16.77
CA PRO A 201 -1.13 -25.96 -16.93
C PRO A 201 0.03 -26.87 -17.35
N LEU A 202 1.24 -26.35 -17.52
CA LEU A 202 2.41 -27.10 -17.95
C LEU A 202 3.48 -27.16 -16.86
N SER A 203 4.23 -28.27 -16.87
CA SER A 203 5.34 -28.52 -15.95
C SER A 203 6.61 -28.93 -16.71
N GLY A 204 7.74 -29.01 -16.03
CA GLY A 204 8.98 -29.54 -16.60
C GLY A 204 8.82 -30.97 -17.10
N ALA A 205 8.04 -31.81 -16.44
CA ALA A 205 7.77 -33.19 -16.86
C ALA A 205 7.08 -33.25 -18.23
N ASP A 206 6.23 -32.30 -18.57
CA ASP A 206 5.56 -32.24 -19.87
C ASP A 206 6.55 -31.93 -20.98
N MET A 207 7.58 -31.14 -20.72
CA MET A 207 8.63 -30.82 -21.68
C MET A 207 9.55 -32.04 -21.92
N LEU A 208 9.91 -32.76 -20.85
CA LEU A 208 10.69 -33.98 -20.94
C LEU A 208 9.94 -35.09 -21.72
N ALA A 209 8.63 -35.24 -21.48
CA ALA A 209 7.78 -36.16 -22.20
C ALA A 209 7.69 -35.84 -23.72
N ARG A 210 7.96 -34.61 -24.12
CA ARG A 210 8.06 -34.14 -25.53
C ARG A 210 9.47 -34.26 -26.11
N GLY A 211 10.41 -34.86 -25.36
CA GLY A 211 11.77 -35.13 -25.84
C GLY A 211 12.79 -34.05 -25.63
N LEU A 212 12.49 -33.02 -24.81
CA LEU A 212 13.51 -32.08 -24.36
C LEU A 212 14.41 -32.77 -23.33
N GLU A 213 15.71 -32.54 -23.44
CA GLU A 213 16.68 -32.99 -22.44
C GLU A 213 16.57 -32.14 -21.14
N ALA A 214 16.80 -32.78 -19.99
CA ALA A 214 16.81 -32.08 -18.71
C ALA A 214 17.90 -31.02 -18.70
N GLY A 215 17.52 -29.75 -18.51
CA GLY A 215 18.47 -28.65 -18.49
C GLY A 215 17.79 -27.26 -18.61
N PRO A 216 18.61 -26.23 -18.80
CA PRO A 216 18.12 -24.84 -18.90
C PRO A 216 17.11 -24.60 -20.02
N GLU A 217 17.12 -25.45 -21.07
CA GLU A 217 16.20 -25.37 -22.22
C GLU A 217 14.74 -25.59 -21.80
N VAL A 218 14.50 -26.54 -20.88
CA VAL A 218 13.16 -26.78 -20.31
C VAL A 218 12.60 -25.52 -19.68
N GLY A 219 13.41 -24.81 -18.89
CA GLY A 219 12.99 -23.56 -18.25
C GLY A 219 12.67 -22.45 -19.26
N ARG A 220 13.51 -22.31 -20.30
CA ARG A 220 13.28 -21.33 -21.38
C ARG A 220 11.98 -21.59 -22.11
N ARG A 221 11.74 -22.86 -22.48
CA ARG A 221 10.52 -23.26 -23.20
C ARG A 221 9.27 -23.06 -22.34
N LEU A 222 9.28 -23.45 -21.06
CA LEU A 222 8.17 -23.21 -20.15
C LEU A 222 7.85 -21.73 -20.04
N LYS A 223 8.86 -20.87 -19.89
CA LYS A 223 8.66 -19.41 -19.83
C LYS A 223 8.02 -18.86 -21.10
N GLN A 224 8.45 -19.30 -22.28
CA GLN A 224 7.82 -18.90 -23.55
C GLN A 224 6.35 -19.32 -23.63
N LEU A 225 6.04 -20.55 -23.20
CA LEU A 225 4.67 -21.05 -23.19
C LEU A 225 3.79 -20.36 -22.15
N GLU A 226 4.35 -20.02 -20.98
CA GLU A 226 3.67 -19.23 -19.97
C GLU A 226 3.36 -17.83 -20.49
N GLU A 227 4.29 -17.18 -21.19
CA GLU A 227 4.04 -15.86 -21.81
C GLU A 227 2.91 -15.93 -22.85
N LYS A 228 2.85 -16.97 -23.67
CA LYS A 228 1.74 -17.19 -24.61
C LYS A 228 0.41 -17.40 -23.88
N TRP A 229 0.43 -18.21 -22.83
CA TRP A 229 -0.76 -18.48 -22.01
C TRP A 229 -1.27 -17.21 -21.33
N VAL A 230 -0.39 -16.43 -20.76
CA VAL A 230 -0.71 -15.13 -20.16
C VAL A 230 -1.27 -14.17 -21.22
N ALA A 231 -0.65 -14.07 -22.41
CA ALA A 231 -1.12 -13.22 -23.51
C ALA A 231 -2.52 -13.62 -24.02
N SER A 232 -2.87 -14.91 -23.96
CA SER A 232 -4.21 -15.40 -24.29
C SER A 232 -5.29 -15.01 -23.27
N GLY A 233 -4.89 -14.45 -22.11
CA GLY A 233 -5.77 -14.21 -20.97
C GLY A 233 -6.09 -15.50 -20.22
N PHE A 234 -5.11 -16.38 -20.08
CA PHE A 234 -5.19 -17.68 -19.36
C PHE A 234 -6.16 -18.69 -19.96
N THR A 235 -6.51 -18.56 -21.23
CA THR A 235 -7.54 -19.38 -21.88
C THR A 235 -7.00 -20.62 -22.59
N LEU A 236 -5.69 -20.64 -22.95
CA LEU A 236 -5.10 -21.78 -23.63
C LEU A 236 -4.95 -22.99 -22.70
N GLY A 237 -5.51 -24.13 -23.12
CA GLY A 237 -5.34 -25.39 -22.41
C GLY A 237 -3.98 -26.04 -22.68
N LYS A 238 -3.65 -27.08 -21.89
CA LYS A 238 -2.40 -27.84 -21.99
C LYS A 238 -2.09 -28.32 -23.40
N ALA A 239 -3.05 -28.92 -24.11
CA ALA A 239 -2.85 -29.44 -25.48
C ALA A 239 -2.49 -28.30 -26.43
N GLN A 240 -3.24 -27.18 -26.41
CA GLN A 240 -3.01 -26.04 -27.29
C GLN A 240 -1.64 -25.40 -27.09
N LEU A 241 -1.18 -25.36 -25.85
CA LEU A 241 0.15 -24.83 -25.51
C LEU A 241 1.27 -25.76 -26.00
N LEU A 242 1.06 -27.08 -25.88
CA LEU A 242 2.05 -28.07 -26.34
C LEU A 242 2.19 -28.11 -27.85
N ASP A 243 1.15 -27.76 -28.61
CA ASP A 243 1.13 -27.75 -30.06
C ASP A 243 1.53 -26.39 -30.68
N SER A 244 1.91 -25.42 -29.81
CA SER A 244 2.26 -24.03 -30.18
C SER A 244 3.81 -23.77 -30.17
#